data_f47f9504db4ac4c83ba8f971f6be12c2
#
_entry.id   f47f9504db4ac4c83ba8f971f6be12c2
#
_cell.length_a   1.000
_cell.length_b   1.000
_cell.length_c   1.000
_cell.angle_alpha   90.00
_cell.angle_beta   90.00
_cell.angle_gamma   90.00
#
_symmetry.space_group_name_H-M   'P 1'
#
loop_
_entity.id
_entity.type
_entity.pdbx_description
1 polymer ?
#
loop_
_entity_poly.entity_id
_entity_poly.type
_entity_poly.pdbx_seq_one_letter_code
_entity_poly.pdbx_strand_id
1 'polypeptide(L)'
;MSNKTAWWKKSVVYQVYPKSFCDSNGDGIGDLNGIRKKIPYLAKLGVDVLWLNPIYASPQVDNGYDISNYREIEPTFGTMEDFENLLAEAHEAGLKIILDLVVNHTSDQHPWFQESRKSKDNPYSDYYIWKDEVINNWGSSFGGSTWEYAEERAQYYLHCFAKEQPDLNWENPKVRQEVYDILRFWLDKGIDGFRMDVISLLSKDQSFPDGPVIQNKAYGSYYAGCANGPRVHEFLQEMNREVLSKYDIMTVGETPHTNADEAALYTDESRKELNMVFHFDHMHLDYDENGKYATNRVPLVALKKVMTQWQDKMHECNGWNSLYWCNHDQARAVTRFGNDSEEYREISAKMLGTCLHMMQGTPYIYEGEELGMTNADFTKLEEYKDVEALDIFKD
;
A
#
# COMPACT_ATOMS: atom_id res chain seq x y z
N MET A 1 -19.12 -29.78 -8.14
CA MET A 1 -18.39 -29.03 -7.10
C MET A 1 -19.25 -27.82 -6.77
N SER A 2 -19.59 -27.58 -5.51
CA SER A 2 -20.37 -26.37 -5.09
C SER A 2 -19.54 -25.15 -5.43
N ASN A 3 -20.04 -24.29 -6.31
CA ASN A 3 -19.43 -22.98 -6.62
C ASN A 3 -19.64 -22.07 -5.40
N LYS A 4 -18.86 -22.31 -4.32
CA LYS A 4 -18.91 -21.47 -3.13
C LYS A 4 -18.16 -20.17 -3.50
N THR A 5 -18.89 -19.07 -3.59
CA THR A 5 -18.29 -17.73 -3.80
C THR A 5 -17.25 -17.50 -2.72
N ALA A 6 -16.05 -17.06 -3.11
CA ALA A 6 -14.98 -16.73 -2.17
C ALA A 6 -15.48 -15.70 -1.14
N TRP A 7 -15.08 -15.85 0.12
CA TRP A 7 -15.58 -15.03 1.23
C TRP A 7 -15.28 -13.54 1.03
N TRP A 8 -14.11 -13.21 0.52
CA TRP A 8 -13.69 -11.83 0.27
C TRP A 8 -14.49 -11.11 -0.84
N LYS A 9 -15.13 -11.83 -1.76
CA LYS A 9 -16.07 -11.25 -2.74
C LYS A 9 -17.38 -10.75 -2.11
N LYS A 10 -17.63 -11.05 -0.85
CA LYS A 10 -18.84 -10.64 -0.11
C LYS A 10 -18.50 -9.73 1.07
N SER A 11 -17.26 -9.36 1.22
CA SER A 11 -16.77 -8.62 2.37
C SER A 11 -16.69 -7.13 2.10
N VAL A 12 -16.84 -6.37 3.16
CA VAL A 12 -16.52 -4.94 3.26
C VAL A 12 -15.26 -4.81 4.10
N VAL A 13 -14.26 -4.11 3.58
CA VAL A 13 -12.97 -3.87 4.27
C VAL A 13 -12.96 -2.48 4.88
N TYR A 14 -12.52 -2.39 6.13
CA TYR A 14 -12.30 -1.12 6.81
C TYR A 14 -10.80 -0.95 7.07
N GLN A 15 -10.22 0.10 6.51
CA GLN A 15 -8.80 0.42 6.69
C GLN A 15 -8.61 1.20 7.98
N VAL A 16 -7.70 0.71 8.82
CA VAL A 16 -7.29 1.32 10.08
C VAL A 16 -5.82 1.71 10.00
N TYR A 17 -5.54 2.98 10.21
CA TYR A 17 -4.18 3.45 10.48
C TYR A 17 -3.98 3.45 12.00
N PRO A 18 -3.21 2.50 12.58
CA PRO A 18 -3.12 2.34 14.03
C PRO A 18 -2.77 3.63 14.76
N LYS A 19 -1.82 4.40 14.23
CA LYS A 19 -1.29 5.64 14.78
C LYS A 19 -2.35 6.73 15.02
N SER A 20 -3.41 6.79 14.17
CA SER A 20 -4.43 7.84 14.19
C SER A 20 -5.81 7.38 14.62
N PHE A 21 -6.06 6.07 14.74
CA PHE A 21 -7.41 5.54 14.91
C PHE A 21 -7.97 5.69 16.31
N CYS A 22 -7.28 5.19 17.33
CA CYS A 22 -7.75 5.25 18.71
C CYS A 22 -6.60 5.08 19.71
N ASP A 23 -6.36 6.11 20.48
CA ASP A 23 -5.42 6.11 21.60
C ASP A 23 -6.08 5.46 22.83
N SER A 24 -5.46 4.41 23.37
CA SER A 24 -5.98 3.68 24.51
C SER A 24 -5.35 4.07 25.85
N ASN A 25 -4.16 4.68 25.81
CA ASN A 25 -3.31 4.97 26.96
C ASN A 25 -3.18 6.47 27.28
N GLY A 26 -3.59 7.36 26.35
CA GLY A 26 -3.61 8.81 26.53
C GLY A 26 -2.30 9.51 26.18
N ASP A 27 -1.43 8.88 25.37
CA ASP A 27 -0.17 9.47 24.93
C ASP A 27 -0.26 10.30 23.64
N GLY A 28 -1.44 10.32 23.01
CA GLY A 28 -1.71 11.04 21.77
C GLY A 28 -1.43 10.22 20.50
N ILE A 29 -1.08 8.94 20.64
CA ILE A 29 -0.83 8.01 19.53
C ILE A 29 -1.82 6.86 19.64
N GLY A 30 -2.47 6.50 18.53
CA GLY A 30 -3.33 5.33 18.48
C GLY A 30 -2.55 4.02 18.60
N ASP A 31 -3.19 2.98 19.10
CA ASP A 31 -2.54 1.72 19.43
C ASP A 31 -3.44 0.49 19.21
N LEU A 32 -2.88 -0.73 19.29
CA LEU A 32 -3.59 -1.98 19.07
C LEU A 32 -4.73 -2.19 20.09
N ASN A 33 -4.54 -1.77 21.34
CA ASN A 33 -5.56 -1.85 22.37
C ASN A 33 -6.70 -0.84 22.12
N GLY A 34 -6.40 0.30 21.49
CA GLY A 34 -7.40 1.24 20.99
C GLY A 34 -8.26 0.63 19.88
N ILE A 35 -7.65 -0.10 18.96
CA ILE A 35 -8.38 -0.84 17.92
C ILE A 35 -9.28 -1.89 18.59
N ARG A 36 -8.76 -2.68 19.53
CA ARG A 36 -9.54 -3.67 20.31
C ARG A 36 -10.80 -3.05 20.94
N LYS A 37 -10.68 -1.89 21.57
CA LYS A 37 -11.81 -1.17 22.16
C LYS A 37 -12.90 -0.80 21.13
N LYS A 38 -12.53 -0.70 19.85
CA LYS A 38 -13.43 -0.36 18.74
C LYS A 38 -14.02 -1.55 17.99
N ILE A 39 -13.62 -2.78 18.28
CA ILE A 39 -14.19 -4.00 17.65
C ILE A 39 -15.74 -4.01 17.71
N PRO A 40 -16.41 -3.72 18.85
CA PRO A 40 -17.87 -3.71 18.87
C PRO A 40 -18.49 -2.65 17.96
N TYR A 41 -17.85 -1.50 17.81
CA TYR A 41 -18.28 -0.45 16.88
C TYR A 41 -18.15 -0.93 15.42
N LEU A 42 -17.00 -1.48 15.06
CA LEU A 42 -16.70 -1.95 13.70
C LEU A 42 -17.60 -3.12 13.28
N ALA A 43 -17.83 -4.07 14.18
CA ALA A 43 -18.77 -5.17 13.96
C ALA A 43 -20.21 -4.66 13.78
N LYS A 44 -20.64 -3.68 14.59
CA LYS A 44 -21.96 -3.04 14.45
C LYS A 44 -22.09 -2.22 13.17
N LEU A 45 -21.01 -1.60 12.68
CA LEU A 45 -20.98 -0.88 11.42
C LEU A 45 -21.25 -1.83 10.24
N GLY A 46 -20.92 -3.11 10.39
CA GLY A 46 -21.20 -4.14 9.41
C GLY A 46 -20.03 -4.37 8.43
N VAL A 47 -18.81 -4.01 8.84
CA VAL A 47 -17.61 -4.38 8.11
C VAL A 47 -17.22 -5.83 8.42
N ASP A 48 -16.50 -6.47 7.52
CA ASP A 48 -16.13 -7.88 7.63
C ASP A 48 -14.62 -8.06 7.87
N VAL A 49 -13.81 -7.12 7.38
CA VAL A 49 -12.35 -7.21 7.39
C VAL A 49 -11.75 -5.91 7.87
N LEU A 50 -10.77 -5.99 8.75
CA LEU A 50 -9.91 -4.86 9.13
C LEU A 50 -8.59 -4.97 8.37
N TRP A 51 -8.27 -3.96 7.56
CA TRP A 51 -6.94 -3.79 7.01
C TRP A 51 -6.16 -2.86 7.93
N LEU A 52 -5.14 -3.39 8.60
CA LEU A 52 -4.25 -2.60 9.44
C LEU A 52 -3.05 -2.11 8.61
N ASN A 53 -2.85 -0.80 8.53
CA ASN A 53 -1.60 -0.23 8.04
C ASN A 53 -0.41 -0.74 8.88
N PRO A 54 0.85 -0.58 8.43
CA PRO A 54 1.98 -1.30 9.04
C PRO A 54 2.05 -1.17 10.55
N ILE A 55 2.08 -2.32 11.23
CA ILE A 55 2.20 -2.44 12.70
C ILE A 55 3.59 -2.90 13.14
N TYR A 56 4.49 -3.10 12.19
CA TYR A 56 5.82 -3.66 12.39
C TYR A 56 6.79 -2.64 12.96
N ALA A 57 7.87 -3.13 13.60
CA ALA A 57 8.95 -2.27 14.08
C ALA A 57 9.52 -1.43 12.93
N SER A 58 9.55 -0.11 13.13
CA SER A 58 9.92 0.87 12.12
C SER A 58 10.51 2.13 12.75
N PRO A 59 11.56 2.74 12.17
CA PRO A 59 12.01 4.08 12.54
C PRO A 59 10.99 5.19 12.28
N GLN A 60 9.89 4.92 11.58
CA GLN A 60 8.80 5.85 11.29
C GLN A 60 9.19 7.03 10.37
N VAL A 61 10.18 6.86 9.51
CA VAL A 61 10.57 7.86 8.50
C VAL A 61 9.42 8.07 7.52
N ASP A 62 8.77 6.97 7.12
CA ASP A 62 7.60 6.94 6.25
C ASP A 62 6.40 6.33 7.00
N ASN A 63 6.15 6.80 8.21
CA ASN A 63 4.98 6.46 9.03
C ASN A 63 4.69 4.94 9.16
N GLY A 64 5.73 4.09 9.14
CA GLY A 64 5.64 2.65 9.29
C GLY A 64 5.94 1.84 8.02
N TYR A 65 5.98 2.48 6.84
CA TYR A 65 6.34 1.82 5.58
C TYR A 65 7.85 1.62 5.40
N ASP A 66 8.68 2.12 6.32
CA ASP A 66 10.11 1.83 6.47
C ASP A 66 10.32 0.76 7.56
N ILE A 67 10.11 -0.52 7.20
CA ILE A 67 10.11 -1.63 8.15
C ILE A 67 11.52 -2.07 8.50
N SER A 68 11.87 -2.05 9.78
CA SER A 68 13.16 -2.53 10.31
C SER A 68 13.11 -3.98 10.82
N ASN A 69 11.94 -4.48 11.23
CA ASN A 69 11.73 -5.88 11.59
C ASN A 69 10.29 -6.33 11.32
N TYR A 70 10.11 -7.24 10.37
CA TYR A 70 8.79 -7.74 9.97
C TYR A 70 8.12 -8.66 11.00
N ARG A 71 8.83 -9.12 12.03
CA ARG A 71 8.32 -10.09 13.01
C ARG A 71 8.13 -9.50 14.41
N GLU A 72 8.30 -8.20 14.54
CA GLU A 72 8.10 -7.45 15.79
C GLU A 72 7.04 -6.37 15.58
N ILE A 73 6.30 -6.07 16.63
CA ILE A 73 5.34 -4.97 16.66
C ILE A 73 6.10 -3.69 17.01
N GLU A 74 5.73 -2.59 16.35
CA GLU A 74 6.21 -1.25 16.72
C GLU A 74 5.83 -0.94 18.18
N PRO A 75 6.82 -0.68 19.06
CA PRO A 75 6.56 -0.53 20.50
C PRO A 75 5.53 0.55 20.86
N THR A 76 5.38 1.60 20.03
CA THR A 76 4.38 2.64 20.23
C THR A 76 2.96 2.14 20.02
N PHE A 77 2.76 1.07 19.27
CA PHE A 77 1.44 0.47 19.03
C PHE A 77 1.11 -0.66 20.01
N GLY A 78 2.09 -1.19 20.73
CA GLY A 78 1.91 -2.28 21.68
C GLY A 78 2.91 -3.42 21.51
N THR A 79 2.47 -4.63 21.88
CA THR A 79 3.28 -5.84 21.88
C THR A 79 2.70 -6.89 20.92
N MET A 80 3.45 -7.97 20.70
CA MET A 80 2.93 -9.14 19.97
C MET A 80 1.72 -9.77 20.69
N GLU A 81 1.71 -9.78 22.02
CA GLU A 81 0.56 -10.25 22.82
C GLU A 81 -0.68 -9.36 22.58
N ASP A 82 -0.50 -8.05 22.52
CA ASP A 82 -1.59 -7.13 22.20
C ASP A 82 -2.18 -7.39 20.81
N PHE A 83 -1.31 -7.69 19.83
CA PHE A 83 -1.75 -8.07 18.48
C PHE A 83 -2.50 -9.42 18.48
N GLU A 84 -1.97 -10.43 19.15
CA GLU A 84 -2.61 -11.76 19.25
C GLU A 84 -3.98 -11.66 19.94
N ASN A 85 -4.09 -10.83 20.97
CA ASN A 85 -5.37 -10.54 21.62
C ASN A 85 -6.34 -9.80 20.68
N LEU A 86 -5.86 -8.80 19.92
CA LEU A 86 -6.66 -8.10 18.92
C LEU A 86 -7.20 -9.07 17.87
N LEU A 87 -6.35 -9.96 17.34
CA LEU A 87 -6.72 -10.94 16.33
C LEU A 87 -7.79 -11.91 16.86
N ALA A 88 -7.60 -12.43 18.06
CA ALA A 88 -8.56 -13.35 18.69
C ALA A 88 -9.92 -12.69 18.91
N GLU A 89 -9.96 -11.47 19.48
CA GLU A 89 -11.20 -10.74 19.74
C GLU A 89 -11.90 -10.32 18.44
N ALA A 90 -11.14 -9.95 17.40
CA ALA A 90 -11.71 -9.66 16.08
C ALA A 90 -12.39 -10.90 15.49
N HIS A 91 -11.73 -12.06 15.52
CA HIS A 91 -12.30 -13.32 15.05
C HIS A 91 -13.55 -13.74 15.86
N GLU A 92 -13.54 -13.58 17.18
CA GLU A 92 -14.72 -13.83 18.03
C GLU A 92 -15.91 -12.93 17.65
N ALA A 93 -15.63 -11.71 17.24
CA ALA A 93 -16.63 -10.74 16.76
C ALA A 93 -17.06 -10.99 15.30
N GLY A 94 -16.48 -11.98 14.61
CA GLY A 94 -16.74 -12.30 13.22
C GLY A 94 -15.99 -11.42 12.21
N LEU A 95 -15.02 -10.61 12.67
CA LEU A 95 -14.16 -9.78 11.84
C LEU A 95 -12.89 -10.54 11.45
N LYS A 96 -12.37 -10.27 10.28
CA LYS A 96 -11.10 -10.75 9.78
C LYS A 96 -10.04 -9.67 9.84
N ILE A 97 -8.76 -10.05 9.86
CA ILE A 97 -7.65 -9.09 9.85
C ILE A 97 -6.71 -9.38 8.70
N ILE A 98 -6.43 -8.37 7.88
CA ILE A 98 -5.34 -8.38 6.90
C ILE A 98 -4.29 -7.32 7.28
N LEU A 99 -3.03 -7.62 6.99
CA LEU A 99 -1.90 -6.73 7.26
C LEU A 99 -1.30 -6.19 5.97
N ASP A 100 -0.58 -5.07 6.08
CA ASP A 100 0.26 -4.58 5.00
C ASP A 100 1.48 -5.50 4.79
N LEU A 101 1.77 -5.83 3.55
CA LEU A 101 3.00 -6.50 3.13
C LEU A 101 3.85 -5.51 2.34
N VAL A 102 4.85 -4.93 2.97
CA VAL A 102 5.77 -3.97 2.38
C VAL A 102 7.06 -4.67 2.02
N VAL A 103 7.22 -5.10 0.78
CA VAL A 103 8.35 -5.95 0.35
C VAL A 103 9.01 -5.49 -0.95
N ASN A 104 8.67 -4.29 -1.43
CA ASN A 104 9.48 -3.63 -2.45
C ASN A 104 10.80 -3.12 -1.86
N HIS A 105 10.79 -2.67 -0.62
CA HIS A 105 11.90 -2.07 0.11
C HIS A 105 11.85 -2.46 1.60
N THR A 106 12.90 -2.14 2.33
CA THR A 106 12.92 -2.21 3.80
C THR A 106 13.36 -0.85 4.35
N SER A 107 13.33 -0.68 5.69
CA SER A 107 14.10 0.39 6.31
C SER A 107 15.60 0.18 6.06
N ASP A 108 16.35 1.26 6.00
CA ASP A 108 17.83 1.22 6.04
C ASP A 108 18.35 0.68 7.39
N GLN A 109 17.52 0.67 8.44
CA GLN A 109 17.81 0.06 9.73
C GLN A 109 17.53 -1.45 9.78
N HIS A 110 16.98 -2.03 8.70
CA HIS A 110 16.75 -3.47 8.63
C HIS A 110 18.10 -4.23 8.66
N PRO A 111 18.24 -5.32 9.45
CA PRO A 111 19.48 -6.07 9.54
C PRO A 111 20.08 -6.50 8.20
N TRP A 112 19.26 -6.83 7.22
CA TRP A 112 19.74 -7.18 5.87
C TRP A 112 20.46 -6.02 5.20
N PHE A 113 19.93 -4.79 5.29
CA PHE A 113 20.59 -3.63 4.70
C PHE A 113 21.84 -3.24 5.47
N GLN A 114 21.78 -3.27 6.80
CA GLN A 114 22.93 -2.99 7.67
C GLN A 114 24.11 -3.93 7.39
N GLU A 115 23.84 -5.20 7.04
CA GLU A 115 24.89 -6.12 6.61
C GLU A 115 25.29 -5.88 5.15
N SER A 116 24.33 -5.69 4.24
CA SER A 116 24.58 -5.48 2.81
C SER A 116 25.49 -4.28 2.55
N ARG A 117 25.28 -3.17 3.28
CA ARG A 117 26.04 -1.93 3.10
C ARG A 117 27.51 -2.00 3.56
N LYS A 118 27.89 -2.99 4.38
CA LYS A 118 29.25 -3.09 4.91
C LYS A 118 30.29 -3.46 3.86
N SER A 119 29.94 -4.29 2.88
CA SER A 119 30.88 -4.75 1.84
C SER A 119 30.18 -5.41 0.67
N LYS A 120 30.91 -5.54 -0.45
CA LYS A 120 30.46 -6.29 -1.64
C LYS A 120 30.50 -7.81 -1.45
N ASP A 121 31.14 -8.30 -0.38
CA ASP A 121 31.41 -9.71 -0.14
C ASP A 121 30.88 -10.15 1.22
N ASN A 122 29.53 -10.31 1.29
CA ASN A 122 28.85 -10.87 2.46
C ASN A 122 27.54 -11.55 2.01
N PRO A 123 26.91 -12.39 2.86
CA PRO A 123 25.71 -13.16 2.51
C PRO A 123 24.51 -12.31 2.06
N TYR A 124 24.44 -11.04 2.48
CA TYR A 124 23.35 -10.10 2.19
C TYR A 124 23.71 -9.12 1.06
N SER A 125 24.92 -9.26 0.47
CA SER A 125 25.43 -8.30 -0.51
C SER A 125 24.45 -8.02 -1.64
N ASP A 126 23.74 -9.04 -2.15
CA ASP A 126 22.83 -8.96 -3.28
C ASP A 126 21.34 -8.91 -2.86
N TYR A 127 21.05 -8.62 -1.59
CA TYR A 127 19.66 -8.45 -1.14
C TYR A 127 19.05 -7.14 -1.62
N TYR A 128 19.88 -6.15 -1.92
CA TYR A 128 19.51 -4.83 -2.43
C TYR A 128 20.17 -4.56 -3.77
N ILE A 129 19.70 -3.54 -4.47
CA ILE A 129 20.20 -3.20 -5.81
C ILE A 129 21.31 -2.17 -5.68
N TRP A 130 22.53 -2.59 -5.99
CA TRP A 130 23.75 -1.79 -5.91
C TRP A 130 24.37 -1.54 -7.26
N LYS A 131 24.96 -0.34 -7.49
CA LYS A 131 25.71 0.04 -8.68
C LYS A 131 26.96 0.82 -8.30
N ASP A 132 28.00 0.74 -9.13
CA ASP A 132 29.26 1.48 -8.90
C ASP A 132 29.11 2.97 -9.23
N GLU A 133 28.10 3.35 -10.03
CA GLU A 133 27.79 4.72 -10.42
C GLU A 133 26.27 4.91 -10.57
N VAL A 134 25.82 6.16 -10.64
CA VAL A 134 24.44 6.50 -11.01
C VAL A 134 24.24 6.16 -12.48
N ILE A 135 23.37 5.20 -12.78
CA ILE A 135 23.25 4.59 -14.11
C ILE A 135 22.08 5.09 -14.94
N ASN A 136 21.19 5.88 -14.35
CA ASN A 136 20.04 6.46 -15.06
C ASN A 136 19.57 7.75 -14.36
N ASN A 137 18.56 8.38 -14.95
CA ASN A 137 18.03 9.67 -14.50
C ASN A 137 16.86 9.60 -13.53
N TRP A 138 16.58 8.46 -12.90
CA TRP A 138 15.38 8.29 -12.08
C TRP A 138 15.34 9.21 -10.86
N GLY A 139 14.17 9.80 -10.64
CA GLY A 139 13.85 10.58 -9.44
C GLY A 139 12.98 9.78 -8.47
N SER A 140 13.27 9.90 -7.19
CA SER A 140 12.50 9.31 -6.09
C SER A 140 11.09 9.91 -5.99
N SER A 141 10.13 9.15 -5.45
CA SER A 141 8.79 9.64 -5.15
C SER A 141 8.79 10.82 -4.20
N PHE A 142 9.76 10.87 -3.27
CA PHE A 142 9.88 11.91 -2.25
C PHE A 142 10.94 12.98 -2.58
N GLY A 143 11.37 13.03 -3.85
CA GLY A 143 12.32 14.03 -4.33
C GLY A 143 13.75 13.53 -4.42
N GLY A 144 14.58 14.22 -5.22
CA GLY A 144 15.97 13.84 -5.43
C GLY A 144 16.15 12.64 -6.37
N SER A 145 17.40 12.12 -6.44
CA SER A 145 17.75 10.92 -7.18
C SER A 145 17.23 9.66 -6.48
N THR A 146 16.95 8.58 -7.25
CA THR A 146 16.72 7.25 -6.68
C THR A 146 18.01 6.52 -6.27
N TRP A 147 19.17 7.12 -6.47
CA TRP A 147 20.47 6.52 -6.18
C TRP A 147 21.17 7.29 -5.06
N GLU A 148 21.43 6.61 -3.95
CA GLU A 148 22.12 7.18 -2.79
C GLU A 148 23.47 6.46 -2.56
N TYR A 149 24.54 7.23 -2.28
CA TYR A 149 25.88 6.70 -2.10
C TYR A 149 26.11 6.19 -0.66
N ALA A 150 26.56 4.97 -0.54
CA ALA A 150 26.99 4.38 0.74
C ALA A 150 28.53 4.33 0.84
N GLU A 151 29.09 5.17 1.70
CA GLU A 151 30.55 5.31 1.84
C GLU A 151 31.24 4.00 2.25
N GLU A 152 30.64 3.22 3.14
CA GLU A 152 31.21 1.97 3.67
C GLU A 152 31.41 0.93 2.59
N ARG A 153 30.49 0.90 1.60
CA ARG A 153 30.53 -0.04 0.48
C ARG A 153 31.15 0.56 -0.78
N ALA A 154 31.27 1.88 -0.85
CA ALA A 154 31.68 2.65 -2.04
C ALA A 154 30.83 2.31 -3.28
N GLN A 155 29.52 2.24 -3.10
CA GLN A 155 28.53 2.01 -4.16
C GLN A 155 27.27 2.84 -3.91
N TYR A 156 26.45 2.98 -4.95
CA TYR A 156 25.11 3.53 -4.87
C TYR A 156 24.07 2.42 -4.72
N TYR A 157 23.09 2.60 -3.86
CA TYR A 157 21.92 1.73 -3.79
C TYR A 157 20.68 2.42 -4.36
N LEU A 158 19.76 1.61 -4.87
CA LEU A 158 18.48 2.06 -5.39
C LEU A 158 17.48 2.27 -4.24
N HIS A 159 16.74 3.38 -4.28
CA HIS A 159 15.55 3.63 -3.48
C HIS A 159 14.50 4.37 -4.30
N CYS A 160 13.31 3.80 -4.47
CA CYS A 160 12.23 4.47 -5.20
C CYS A 160 11.47 5.48 -4.34
N PHE A 161 11.57 5.37 -3.02
CA PHE A 161 10.97 6.23 -2.00
C PHE A 161 12.06 6.99 -1.21
N ALA A 162 11.91 7.17 0.10
CA ALA A 162 12.95 7.83 0.88
C ALA A 162 14.29 7.09 0.78
N LYS A 163 15.40 7.79 0.92
CA LYS A 163 16.74 7.17 0.96
C LYS A 163 16.91 6.16 2.09
N GLU A 164 16.09 6.30 3.13
CA GLU A 164 15.98 5.35 4.23
C GLU A 164 15.14 4.10 3.87
N GLN A 165 14.66 3.98 2.62
CA GLN A 165 13.87 2.84 2.13
C GLN A 165 14.55 2.16 0.93
N PRO A 166 15.71 1.48 1.12
CA PRO A 166 16.42 0.79 0.04
C PRO A 166 15.59 -0.31 -0.60
N ASP A 167 15.56 -0.36 -1.92
CA ASP A 167 14.80 -1.33 -2.71
C ASP A 167 15.44 -2.73 -2.67
N LEU A 168 14.62 -3.74 -2.41
CA LEU A 168 15.02 -5.14 -2.39
C LEU A 168 15.27 -5.68 -3.81
N ASN A 169 16.25 -6.53 -3.95
CA ASN A 169 16.58 -7.22 -5.19
C ASN A 169 15.77 -8.51 -5.37
N TRP A 170 14.57 -8.41 -5.96
CA TRP A 170 13.70 -9.55 -6.21
C TRP A 170 14.25 -10.57 -7.22
N GLU A 171 15.27 -10.22 -8.01
CA GLU A 171 16.00 -11.18 -8.84
C GLU A 171 16.71 -12.24 -7.99
N ASN A 172 17.08 -11.89 -6.76
CA ASN A 172 17.71 -12.81 -5.82
C ASN A 172 16.69 -13.79 -5.20
N PRO A 173 16.79 -15.11 -5.46
CA PRO A 173 15.85 -16.07 -4.91
C PRO A 173 15.88 -16.16 -3.36
N LYS A 174 16.97 -15.76 -2.71
CA LYS A 174 17.05 -15.72 -1.25
C LYS A 174 16.14 -14.62 -0.70
N VAL A 175 16.08 -13.45 -1.33
CA VAL A 175 15.16 -12.38 -0.95
C VAL A 175 13.72 -12.88 -1.05
N ARG A 176 13.35 -13.55 -2.15
CA ARG A 176 12.01 -14.12 -2.29
C ARG A 176 11.68 -15.14 -1.19
N GLN A 177 12.64 -16.01 -0.84
CA GLN A 177 12.45 -16.99 0.23
C GLN A 177 12.23 -16.32 1.60
N GLU A 178 13.01 -15.29 1.93
CA GLU A 178 12.83 -14.49 3.17
C GLU A 178 11.43 -13.86 3.23
N VAL A 179 10.96 -13.31 2.10
CA VAL A 179 9.60 -12.76 2.01
C VAL A 179 8.56 -13.85 2.22
N TYR A 180 8.74 -15.05 1.64
CA TYR A 180 7.81 -16.17 1.85
C TYR A 180 7.79 -16.65 3.31
N ASP A 181 8.91 -16.56 4.02
CA ASP A 181 8.98 -16.90 5.44
C ASP A 181 8.33 -15.82 6.32
N ILE A 182 8.35 -14.54 5.91
CA ILE A 182 7.58 -13.47 6.55
C ILE A 182 6.06 -13.72 6.36
N LEU A 183 5.63 -14.02 5.14
CA LEU A 183 4.23 -14.34 4.85
C LEU A 183 3.73 -15.51 5.71
N ARG A 184 4.49 -16.61 5.76
CA ARG A 184 4.13 -17.80 6.57
C ARG A 184 4.05 -17.46 8.05
N PHE A 185 4.99 -16.68 8.57
CA PHE A 185 5.01 -16.27 9.98
C PHE A 185 3.68 -15.62 10.40
N TRP A 186 3.16 -14.69 9.60
CA TRP A 186 1.92 -14.00 9.92
C TRP A 186 0.67 -14.86 9.63
N LEU A 187 0.68 -15.62 8.55
CA LEU A 187 -0.43 -16.55 8.22
C LEU A 187 -0.56 -17.66 9.24
N ASP A 188 0.54 -18.20 9.75
CA ASP A 188 0.54 -19.21 10.80
C ASP A 188 0.07 -18.66 12.16
N LYS A 189 0.16 -17.33 12.37
CA LYS A 189 -0.50 -16.65 13.50
C LYS A 189 -2.01 -16.50 13.33
N GLY A 190 -2.51 -16.71 12.12
CA GLY A 190 -3.95 -16.75 11.84
C GLY A 190 -4.53 -15.50 11.20
N ILE A 191 -3.72 -14.57 10.66
CA ILE A 191 -4.27 -13.46 9.88
C ILE A 191 -4.95 -13.98 8.61
N ASP A 192 -5.86 -13.16 8.07
CA ASP A 192 -6.73 -13.55 6.96
C ASP A 192 -6.26 -13.05 5.59
N GLY A 193 -5.06 -12.47 5.51
CA GLY A 193 -4.48 -12.04 4.24
C GLY A 193 -3.62 -10.79 4.30
N PHE A 194 -3.37 -10.23 3.11
CA PHE A 194 -2.47 -9.08 2.96
C PHE A 194 -3.00 -8.03 1.99
N ARG A 195 -2.78 -6.76 2.34
CA ARG A 195 -2.66 -5.68 1.37
C ARG A 195 -1.18 -5.57 1.01
N MET A 196 -0.86 -5.63 -0.26
CA MET A 196 0.52 -5.71 -0.74
C MET A 196 0.94 -4.36 -1.32
N ASP A 197 1.82 -3.70 -0.58
CA ASP A 197 2.33 -2.37 -0.87
C ASP A 197 3.13 -2.35 -2.17
N VAL A 198 2.82 -1.41 -3.05
CA VAL A 198 3.44 -1.17 -4.37
C VAL A 198 3.88 -2.44 -5.10
N ILE A 199 3.07 -3.48 -5.05
CA ILE A 199 3.42 -4.84 -5.48
C ILE A 199 3.80 -4.91 -6.98
N SER A 200 3.33 -3.97 -7.79
CA SER A 200 3.69 -3.87 -9.20
C SER A 200 5.14 -3.42 -9.44
N LEU A 201 5.83 -2.93 -8.39
CA LEU A 201 7.21 -2.43 -8.49
C LEU A 201 8.29 -3.48 -8.19
N LEU A 202 7.94 -4.72 -7.83
CA LEU A 202 8.90 -5.73 -7.39
C LEU A 202 9.96 -6.08 -8.44
N SER A 203 9.57 -6.13 -9.73
CA SER A 203 10.45 -6.46 -10.83
C SER A 203 10.98 -5.20 -11.49
N LYS A 204 12.29 -4.97 -11.39
CA LYS A 204 12.93 -3.87 -12.11
C LYS A 204 13.40 -4.37 -13.50
N ASP A 205 13.27 -3.52 -14.52
CA ASP A 205 13.96 -3.78 -15.81
C ASP A 205 15.47 -3.73 -15.58
N GLN A 206 16.14 -4.86 -15.81
CA GLN A 206 17.57 -4.99 -15.54
C GLN A 206 18.46 -4.18 -16.48
N SER A 207 17.91 -3.59 -17.53
CA SER A 207 18.59 -2.59 -18.36
C SER A 207 18.64 -1.21 -17.72
N PHE A 208 17.81 -0.96 -16.70
CA PHE A 208 17.70 0.30 -15.98
C PHE A 208 17.61 1.51 -16.94
N PRO A 209 16.63 1.55 -17.87
CA PRO A 209 16.55 2.60 -18.87
C PRO A 209 16.28 3.96 -18.23
N ASP A 210 16.70 5.03 -18.90
CA ASP A 210 16.27 6.38 -18.51
C ASP A 210 14.74 6.51 -18.55
N GLY A 211 14.18 7.18 -17.56
CA GLY A 211 12.77 7.50 -17.52
C GLY A 211 12.44 8.81 -18.22
N PRO A 212 11.19 8.96 -18.71
CA PRO A 212 10.74 10.23 -19.29
C PRO A 212 10.77 11.33 -18.23
N VAL A 213 11.40 12.44 -18.56
CA VAL A 213 11.40 13.65 -17.71
C VAL A 213 10.07 14.35 -17.86
N ILE A 214 9.35 14.49 -16.75
CA ILE A 214 8.14 15.29 -16.70
C ILE A 214 8.53 16.76 -16.71
N GLN A 215 7.83 17.57 -17.47
CA GLN A 215 8.09 19.00 -17.61
C GLN A 215 8.27 19.66 -16.23
N ASN A 216 9.35 20.44 -16.10
CA ASN A 216 9.77 21.13 -14.86
C ASN A 216 10.33 20.25 -13.72
N LYS A 217 10.58 18.95 -13.94
CA LYS A 217 11.29 18.12 -12.97
C LYS A 217 12.75 17.89 -13.36
N ALA A 218 13.63 17.79 -12.37
CA ALA A 218 15.07 17.55 -12.59
C ALA A 218 15.37 16.10 -12.99
N TYR A 219 14.49 15.15 -12.64
CA TYR A 219 14.69 13.73 -12.81
C TYR A 219 13.60 13.10 -13.67
N GLY A 220 13.91 11.95 -14.27
CA GLY A 220 12.96 11.11 -15.01
C GLY A 220 12.14 10.20 -14.10
N SER A 221 11.01 9.72 -14.60
CA SER A 221 10.13 8.81 -13.86
C SER A 221 10.76 7.41 -13.74
N TYR A 222 10.95 6.91 -12.52
CA TYR A 222 11.39 5.54 -12.28
C TYR A 222 10.35 4.47 -12.66
N TYR A 223 9.09 4.83 -12.77
CA TYR A 223 8.03 3.90 -13.18
C TYR A 223 8.30 3.25 -14.54
N ALA A 224 9.03 3.93 -15.43
CA ALA A 224 9.39 3.40 -16.74
C ALA A 224 10.19 2.08 -16.67
N GLY A 225 10.96 1.88 -15.58
CA GLY A 225 11.74 0.67 -15.39
C GLY A 225 11.32 -0.17 -14.18
N CYS A 226 10.35 0.30 -13.39
CA CYS A 226 9.93 -0.40 -12.17
C CYS A 226 8.48 -0.87 -12.22
N ALA A 227 7.55 -0.12 -12.82
CA ALA A 227 6.15 -0.50 -12.82
C ALA A 227 5.87 -1.65 -13.81
N ASN A 228 5.15 -2.66 -13.35
CA ASN A 228 4.79 -3.84 -14.16
C ASN A 228 6.00 -4.48 -14.86
N GLY A 229 7.14 -4.53 -14.16
CA GLY A 229 8.40 -4.97 -14.73
C GLY A 229 8.37 -6.41 -15.26
N PRO A 230 9.39 -6.82 -16.05
CA PRO A 230 9.32 -8.01 -16.92
C PRO A 230 9.00 -9.32 -16.21
N ARG A 231 9.35 -9.45 -14.93
CA ARG A 231 9.19 -10.68 -14.14
C ARG A 231 8.19 -10.59 -13.01
N VAL A 232 7.43 -9.46 -12.90
CA VAL A 232 6.50 -9.27 -11.77
C VAL A 232 5.48 -10.41 -11.66
N HIS A 233 4.89 -10.83 -12.77
CA HIS A 233 3.94 -11.93 -12.80
C HIS A 233 4.57 -13.29 -12.46
N GLU A 234 5.82 -13.53 -12.87
CA GLU A 234 6.58 -14.72 -12.45
C GLU A 234 6.76 -14.76 -10.93
N PHE A 235 7.14 -13.63 -10.32
CA PHE A 235 7.33 -13.52 -8.87
C PHE A 235 6.02 -13.70 -8.11
N LEU A 236 4.92 -13.14 -8.60
CA LEU A 236 3.61 -13.30 -7.97
C LEU A 236 3.07 -14.73 -8.09
N GLN A 237 3.26 -15.38 -9.24
CA GLN A 237 2.90 -16.80 -9.41
C GLN A 237 3.76 -17.71 -8.53
N GLU A 238 5.05 -17.40 -8.36
CA GLU A 238 5.92 -18.10 -7.42
C GLU A 238 5.42 -17.91 -5.99
N MET A 239 5.14 -16.68 -5.54
CA MET A 239 4.59 -16.38 -4.24
C MET A 239 3.27 -17.10 -3.98
N ASN A 240 2.38 -17.10 -4.97
CA ASN A 240 1.10 -17.81 -4.87
C ASN A 240 1.31 -19.33 -4.69
N ARG A 241 2.14 -19.95 -5.51
CA ARG A 241 2.45 -21.38 -5.45
C ARG A 241 3.13 -21.76 -4.13
N GLU A 242 4.09 -20.95 -3.67
CA GLU A 242 4.88 -21.26 -2.47
C GLU A 242 4.15 -20.97 -1.17
N VAL A 243 3.25 -19.98 -1.16
CA VAL A 243 2.58 -19.54 0.08
C VAL A 243 1.07 -19.36 -0.10
N LEU A 244 0.63 -18.39 -0.92
CA LEU A 244 -0.74 -17.87 -0.83
C LEU A 244 -1.81 -18.92 -1.08
N SER A 245 -1.59 -19.84 -2.04
CA SER A 245 -2.53 -20.92 -2.37
C SER A 245 -2.70 -21.97 -1.27
N LYS A 246 -1.89 -21.93 -0.22
CA LYS A 246 -1.93 -22.90 0.90
C LYS A 246 -2.84 -22.44 2.04
N TYR A 247 -3.36 -21.21 1.96
CA TYR A 247 -4.22 -20.61 2.98
C TYR A 247 -5.52 -20.07 2.34
N ASP A 248 -6.62 -20.05 3.10
CA ASP A 248 -7.88 -19.42 2.67
C ASP A 248 -7.88 -17.93 3.04
N ILE A 249 -7.21 -17.13 2.25
CA ILE A 249 -6.89 -15.73 2.53
C ILE A 249 -7.36 -14.80 1.43
N MET A 250 -7.35 -13.50 1.74
CA MET A 250 -7.55 -12.41 0.80
C MET A 250 -6.21 -11.72 0.49
N THR A 251 -6.00 -11.39 -0.79
CA THR A 251 -4.88 -10.54 -1.22
C THR A 251 -5.37 -9.39 -2.07
N VAL A 252 -4.92 -8.19 -1.75
CA VAL A 252 -5.11 -7.00 -2.59
C VAL A 252 -3.78 -6.31 -2.82
N GLY A 253 -3.41 -6.12 -4.08
CA GLY A 253 -2.16 -5.48 -4.47
C GLY A 253 -2.37 -3.99 -4.74
N GLU A 254 -1.46 -3.16 -4.27
CA GLU A 254 -1.37 -1.79 -4.74
C GLU A 254 -0.55 -1.75 -6.03
N THR A 255 -1.17 -1.26 -7.11
CA THR A 255 -0.55 -1.29 -8.45
C THR A 255 -0.56 0.09 -9.10
N PRO A 256 0.32 1.01 -8.65
CA PRO A 256 0.47 2.29 -9.31
C PRO A 256 0.88 2.11 -10.78
N HIS A 257 0.41 3.00 -11.65
CA HIS A 257 0.67 2.96 -13.09
C HIS A 257 0.25 1.66 -13.80
N THR A 258 -0.80 1.01 -13.31
CA THR A 258 -1.37 -0.19 -13.91
C THR A 258 -2.75 0.14 -14.49
N ASN A 259 -2.96 -0.08 -15.78
CA ASN A 259 -4.25 0.08 -16.44
C ASN A 259 -5.11 -1.19 -16.29
N ALA A 260 -6.36 -1.14 -16.73
CA ALA A 260 -7.30 -2.25 -16.56
C ALA A 260 -6.89 -3.53 -17.31
N ASP A 261 -6.22 -3.42 -18.47
CA ASP A 261 -5.71 -4.58 -19.22
C ASP A 261 -4.54 -5.27 -18.49
N GLU A 262 -3.62 -4.49 -17.93
CA GLU A 262 -2.52 -4.99 -17.10
C GLU A 262 -3.06 -5.59 -15.79
N ALA A 263 -4.05 -4.93 -15.17
CA ALA A 263 -4.67 -5.42 -13.94
C ALA A 263 -5.34 -6.79 -14.12
N ALA A 264 -5.86 -7.08 -15.30
CA ALA A 264 -6.40 -8.40 -15.64
C ALA A 264 -5.35 -9.51 -15.48
N LEU A 265 -4.07 -9.21 -15.71
CA LEU A 265 -2.98 -10.19 -15.52
C LEU A 265 -2.76 -10.53 -14.04
N TYR A 266 -2.95 -9.57 -13.13
CA TYR A 266 -2.83 -9.80 -11.70
C TYR A 266 -4.02 -10.54 -11.09
N THR A 267 -5.24 -10.33 -11.64
CA THR A 267 -6.50 -10.68 -10.98
C THR A 267 -7.27 -11.84 -11.61
N ASP A 268 -6.94 -12.26 -12.83
CA ASP A 268 -7.54 -13.43 -13.45
C ASP A 268 -7.26 -14.67 -12.60
N GLU A 269 -8.31 -15.29 -12.05
CA GLU A 269 -8.20 -16.47 -11.17
C GLU A 269 -7.38 -17.62 -11.78
N SER A 270 -7.35 -17.74 -13.11
CA SER A 270 -6.60 -18.81 -13.79
C SER A 270 -5.09 -18.62 -13.72
N ARG A 271 -4.63 -17.37 -13.55
CA ARG A 271 -3.21 -17.01 -13.51
C ARG A 271 -2.56 -17.28 -12.15
N LYS A 272 -3.37 -17.40 -11.09
CA LYS A 272 -2.87 -17.72 -9.74
C LYS A 272 -1.86 -16.68 -9.23
N GLU A 273 -2.27 -15.42 -9.20
CA GLU A 273 -1.51 -14.30 -8.65
C GLU A 273 -2.24 -13.70 -7.44
N LEU A 274 -2.97 -12.61 -7.60
CA LEU A 274 -3.69 -11.91 -6.53
C LEU A 274 -5.21 -12.06 -6.68
N ASN A 275 -5.96 -11.73 -5.63
CA ASN A 275 -7.43 -11.74 -5.73
C ASN A 275 -7.98 -10.46 -6.35
N MET A 276 -7.36 -9.29 -6.06
CA MET A 276 -7.74 -7.98 -6.59
C MET A 276 -6.57 -7.00 -6.50
N VAL A 277 -6.70 -5.84 -7.14
CA VAL A 277 -5.70 -4.77 -7.08
C VAL A 277 -6.36 -3.41 -6.88
N PHE A 278 -5.68 -2.51 -6.18
CA PHE A 278 -5.99 -1.08 -6.17
C PHE A 278 -5.41 -0.41 -7.41
N HIS A 279 -6.27 0.21 -8.20
CA HIS A 279 -5.87 1.04 -9.33
C HIS A 279 -5.97 2.53 -8.99
N PHE A 280 -5.26 3.36 -9.75
CA PHE A 280 -5.17 4.79 -9.51
C PHE A 280 -5.84 5.64 -10.59
N ASP A 281 -6.42 5.04 -11.64
CA ASP A 281 -6.98 5.76 -12.78
C ASP A 281 -8.01 6.82 -12.36
N HIS A 282 -8.86 6.52 -11.37
CA HIS A 282 -9.84 7.49 -10.86
C HIS A 282 -9.21 8.55 -9.95
N MET A 283 -8.04 8.26 -9.36
CA MET A 283 -7.28 9.20 -8.53
C MET A 283 -6.49 10.22 -9.34
N HIS A 284 -6.26 9.98 -10.63
CA HIS A 284 -5.51 10.90 -11.48
C HIS A 284 -6.39 11.85 -12.29
N LEU A 285 -7.73 11.79 -12.15
CA LEU A 285 -8.66 12.53 -12.99
C LEU A 285 -8.69 14.05 -12.75
N ASP A 286 -8.25 14.49 -11.59
CA ASP A 286 -8.15 15.90 -11.19
C ASP A 286 -6.72 16.43 -11.23
N TYR A 287 -5.73 15.62 -11.64
CA TYR A 287 -4.33 16.04 -11.75
C TYR A 287 -4.11 17.05 -12.88
N ASP A 288 -3.20 17.97 -12.66
CA ASP A 288 -2.61 18.89 -13.64
C ASP A 288 -1.07 18.88 -13.49
N GLU A 289 -0.40 19.96 -13.88
CA GLU A 289 1.04 20.09 -13.71
C GLU A 289 1.54 20.02 -12.25
N ASN A 290 0.64 20.23 -11.27
CA ASN A 290 0.93 20.09 -9.85
C ASN A 290 0.70 18.65 -9.34
N GLY A 291 0.32 17.71 -10.21
CA GLY A 291 0.07 16.31 -9.85
C GLY A 291 -1.05 16.17 -8.81
N LYS A 292 -0.81 15.40 -7.75
CA LYS A 292 -1.80 15.15 -6.68
C LYS A 292 -2.17 16.38 -5.83
N TYR A 293 -1.41 17.46 -5.93
CA TYR A 293 -1.68 18.74 -5.24
C TYR A 293 -2.53 19.69 -6.07
N ALA A 294 -3.01 19.25 -7.23
CA ALA A 294 -3.98 19.99 -8.02
C ALA A 294 -5.26 20.25 -7.22
N THR A 295 -5.87 21.40 -7.46
CA THR A 295 -7.13 21.81 -6.81
C THR A 295 -8.33 21.69 -7.76
N ASN A 296 -8.16 20.97 -8.86
CA ASN A 296 -9.21 20.75 -9.83
C ASN A 296 -10.31 19.85 -9.26
N ARG A 297 -11.53 20.00 -9.77
CA ARG A 297 -12.61 19.06 -9.46
C ARG A 297 -12.54 17.87 -10.41
N VAL A 298 -12.79 16.68 -9.88
CA VAL A 298 -12.88 15.45 -10.67
C VAL A 298 -14.01 15.57 -11.69
N PRO A 299 -13.74 15.43 -13.00
CA PRO A 299 -14.79 15.50 -14.03
C PRO A 299 -15.68 14.26 -13.97
N LEU A 300 -16.98 14.41 -13.64
CA LEU A 300 -17.91 13.30 -13.46
C LEU A 300 -17.99 12.36 -14.67
N VAL A 301 -17.94 12.89 -15.88
CA VAL A 301 -17.98 12.07 -17.11
C VAL A 301 -16.74 11.20 -17.23
N ALA A 302 -15.57 11.73 -16.90
CA ALA A 302 -14.31 10.98 -16.89
C ALA A 302 -14.32 9.90 -15.80
N LEU A 303 -14.76 10.25 -14.60
CA LEU A 303 -14.92 9.30 -13.49
C LEU A 303 -15.83 8.13 -13.89
N LYS A 304 -17.01 8.43 -14.45
CA LYS A 304 -17.93 7.40 -14.92
C LYS A 304 -17.28 6.49 -15.97
N LYS A 305 -16.53 7.06 -16.91
CA LYS A 305 -15.83 6.28 -17.95
C LYS A 305 -14.81 5.33 -17.34
N VAL A 306 -13.97 5.80 -16.42
CA VAL A 306 -12.96 4.97 -15.75
C VAL A 306 -13.63 3.85 -14.97
N MET A 307 -14.62 4.16 -14.12
CA MET A 307 -15.31 3.16 -13.33
C MET A 307 -15.98 2.10 -14.21
N THR A 308 -16.63 2.50 -15.32
CA THR A 308 -17.24 1.55 -16.26
C THR A 308 -16.19 0.65 -16.90
N GLN A 309 -15.08 1.22 -17.35
CA GLN A 309 -13.99 0.45 -17.98
C GLN A 309 -13.45 -0.64 -17.04
N TRP A 310 -13.22 -0.31 -15.75
CA TRP A 310 -12.74 -1.26 -14.77
C TRP A 310 -13.79 -2.32 -14.42
N GLN A 311 -15.07 -1.95 -14.30
CA GLN A 311 -16.16 -2.91 -14.10
C GLN A 311 -16.25 -3.92 -15.25
N ASP A 312 -16.26 -3.43 -16.49
CA ASP A 312 -16.35 -4.25 -17.69
C ASP A 312 -15.12 -5.18 -17.80
N LYS A 313 -13.91 -4.63 -17.63
CA LYS A 313 -12.68 -5.41 -17.76
C LYS A 313 -12.56 -6.52 -16.72
N MET A 314 -12.83 -6.25 -15.45
CA MET A 314 -12.79 -7.27 -14.40
C MET A 314 -13.86 -8.35 -14.62
N HIS A 315 -15.03 -7.98 -15.17
CA HIS A 315 -16.03 -8.96 -15.57
C HIS A 315 -15.54 -9.86 -16.72
N GLU A 316 -14.96 -9.27 -17.75
CA GLU A 316 -14.46 -9.99 -18.94
C GLU A 316 -13.34 -10.97 -18.62
N CYS A 317 -12.39 -10.60 -17.75
CA CYS A 317 -11.25 -11.44 -17.39
C CYS A 317 -11.48 -12.37 -16.18
N ASN A 318 -12.72 -12.43 -15.65
CA ASN A 318 -13.04 -13.16 -14.42
C ASN A 318 -12.18 -12.70 -13.21
N GLY A 319 -11.78 -11.43 -13.22
CA GLY A 319 -11.12 -10.75 -12.12
C GLY A 319 -12.11 -10.17 -11.10
N TRP A 320 -11.61 -9.37 -10.16
CA TRP A 320 -12.43 -8.75 -9.14
C TRP A 320 -11.91 -7.35 -8.79
N ASN A 321 -12.82 -6.37 -8.69
CA ASN A 321 -12.45 -5.01 -8.31
C ASN A 321 -12.26 -4.85 -6.79
N SER A 322 -11.25 -4.10 -6.38
CA SER A 322 -11.25 -3.37 -5.13
C SER A 322 -11.84 -1.97 -5.37
N LEU A 323 -12.73 -1.53 -4.52
CA LEU A 323 -13.44 -0.26 -4.69
C LEU A 323 -13.11 0.66 -3.53
N TYR A 324 -12.63 1.88 -3.80
CA TYR A 324 -12.29 2.85 -2.78
C TYR A 324 -12.44 4.29 -3.29
N TRP A 325 -12.75 5.23 -2.40
CA TRP A 325 -12.75 6.67 -2.67
C TRP A 325 -11.56 7.39 -2.09
N CYS A 326 -11.01 6.93 -0.98
CA CYS A 326 -9.80 7.46 -0.37
C CYS A 326 -9.06 6.37 0.42
N ASN A 327 -7.86 6.67 0.84
CA ASN A 327 -7.03 5.89 1.74
C ASN A 327 -6.07 6.83 2.50
N HIS A 328 -5.06 6.30 3.15
CA HIS A 328 -4.07 7.09 3.90
C HIS A 328 -3.19 8.00 3.03
N ASP A 329 -3.09 7.74 1.72
CA ASP A 329 -2.29 8.53 0.74
C ASP A 329 -3.14 9.53 -0.06
N GLN A 330 -4.44 9.52 0.11
CA GLN A 330 -5.37 10.30 -0.70
C GLN A 330 -6.17 11.29 0.14
N ALA A 331 -6.55 12.39 -0.47
CA ALA A 331 -7.47 13.34 0.14
C ALA A 331 -8.80 12.68 0.54
N ARG A 332 -9.43 13.16 1.59
CA ARG A 332 -10.72 12.66 2.06
C ARG A 332 -11.78 12.68 0.96
N ALA A 333 -12.53 11.60 0.86
CA ALA A 333 -13.50 11.35 -0.19
C ALA A 333 -14.50 12.49 -0.39
N VAL A 334 -15.07 13.01 0.70
CA VAL A 334 -16.08 14.08 0.63
C VAL A 334 -15.49 15.38 0.11
N THR A 335 -14.28 15.74 0.52
CA THR A 335 -13.61 16.96 0.05
C THR A 335 -13.27 16.85 -1.43
N ARG A 336 -12.76 15.70 -1.88
CA ARG A 336 -12.28 15.52 -3.25
C ARG A 336 -13.40 15.30 -4.27
N PHE A 337 -14.33 14.39 -3.98
CA PHE A 337 -15.36 13.94 -4.91
C PHE A 337 -16.74 14.55 -4.64
N GLY A 338 -16.96 15.11 -3.46
CA GLY A 338 -18.24 15.63 -3.00
C GLY A 338 -18.28 17.15 -2.82
N ASN A 339 -19.05 17.55 -1.85
CA ASN A 339 -19.14 18.92 -1.35
C ASN A 339 -19.04 18.85 0.18
N ASP A 340 -17.96 19.35 0.74
CA ASP A 340 -17.61 19.28 2.16
C ASP A 340 -18.11 20.47 2.99
N SER A 341 -18.90 21.40 2.38
CA SER A 341 -19.56 22.44 3.14
C SER A 341 -20.52 21.84 4.16
N GLU A 342 -20.75 22.52 5.27
CA GLU A 342 -21.59 22.07 6.36
C GLU A 342 -22.99 21.61 5.88
N GLU A 343 -23.57 22.31 4.90
CA GLU A 343 -24.88 22.01 4.33
C GLU A 343 -24.90 20.67 3.55
N TYR A 344 -23.82 20.33 2.82
CA TYR A 344 -23.81 19.22 1.87
C TYR A 344 -22.93 18.04 2.27
N ARG A 345 -22.11 18.15 3.31
CA ARG A 345 -21.13 17.14 3.73
C ARG A 345 -21.78 15.76 3.96
N GLU A 346 -22.85 15.73 4.74
CA GLU A 346 -23.53 14.47 5.08
C GLU A 346 -24.19 13.83 3.85
N ILE A 347 -24.83 14.62 3.01
CA ILE A 347 -25.48 14.15 1.78
C ILE A 347 -24.42 13.64 0.80
N SER A 348 -23.30 14.34 0.66
CA SER A 348 -22.17 13.93 -0.19
C SER A 348 -21.57 12.62 0.30
N ALA A 349 -21.32 12.46 1.60
CA ALA A 349 -20.80 11.23 2.18
C ALA A 349 -21.73 10.03 1.91
N LYS A 350 -23.03 10.20 2.14
CA LYS A 350 -24.04 9.17 1.87
C LYS A 350 -24.12 8.81 0.39
N MET A 351 -24.04 9.79 -0.49
CA MET A 351 -24.05 9.57 -1.95
C MET A 351 -22.83 8.78 -2.39
N LEU A 352 -21.62 9.17 -1.93
CA LEU A 352 -20.37 8.49 -2.26
C LEU A 352 -20.36 7.05 -1.71
N GLY A 353 -20.76 6.83 -0.47
CA GLY A 353 -20.87 5.50 0.12
C GLY A 353 -21.87 4.62 -0.63
N THR A 354 -23.03 5.17 -1.01
CA THR A 354 -24.02 4.43 -1.83
C THR A 354 -23.44 4.05 -3.17
N CYS A 355 -22.77 4.98 -3.85
CA CYS A 355 -22.16 4.72 -5.16
C CYS A 355 -21.10 3.60 -5.06
N LEU A 356 -20.23 3.64 -4.05
CA LEU A 356 -19.19 2.63 -3.84
C LEU A 356 -19.78 1.24 -3.67
N HIS A 357 -20.77 1.10 -2.77
CA HIS A 357 -21.36 -0.19 -2.40
C HIS A 357 -22.30 -0.78 -3.47
N MET A 358 -22.71 0.01 -4.47
CA MET A 358 -23.56 -0.44 -5.56
C MET A 358 -22.79 -0.92 -6.79
N MET A 359 -21.47 -0.78 -6.82
CA MET A 359 -20.59 -1.35 -7.85
C MET A 359 -20.20 -2.80 -7.51
N GLN A 360 -19.85 -3.58 -8.53
CA GLN A 360 -19.35 -4.94 -8.32
C GLN A 360 -17.89 -4.92 -7.91
N GLY A 361 -17.60 -5.39 -6.69
CA GLY A 361 -16.26 -5.44 -6.13
C GLY A 361 -16.30 -5.51 -4.61
N THR A 362 -15.12 -5.55 -4.00
CA THR A 362 -14.95 -5.45 -2.55
C THR A 362 -14.73 -3.99 -2.19
N PRO A 363 -15.65 -3.34 -1.42
CA PRO A 363 -15.48 -1.95 -1.00
C PRO A 363 -14.49 -1.86 0.16
N TYR A 364 -13.65 -0.82 0.10
CA TYR A 364 -12.69 -0.42 1.12
C TYR A 364 -13.07 0.95 1.66
N ILE A 365 -13.23 1.05 2.97
CA ILE A 365 -13.61 2.26 3.69
C ILE A 365 -12.41 2.69 4.54
N TYR A 366 -11.89 3.88 4.32
CA TYR A 366 -10.82 4.42 5.16
C TYR A 366 -11.41 5.00 6.46
N GLU A 367 -10.73 4.79 7.59
CA GLU A 367 -11.16 5.27 8.91
C GLU A 367 -11.66 6.71 8.87
N GLY A 368 -12.90 6.95 9.38
CA GLY A 368 -13.56 8.23 9.35
C GLY A 368 -14.37 8.54 8.08
N GLU A 369 -14.23 7.75 7.01
CA GLU A 369 -15.03 7.93 5.79
C GLU A 369 -16.52 7.69 6.08
N GLU A 370 -16.85 6.73 6.93
CA GLU A 370 -18.21 6.44 7.40
C GLU A 370 -18.85 7.60 8.18
N LEU A 371 -18.03 8.48 8.73
CA LEU A 371 -18.46 9.69 9.43
C LEU A 371 -18.53 10.92 8.51
N GLY A 372 -18.14 10.77 7.24
CA GLY A 372 -18.01 11.87 6.30
C GLY A 372 -16.91 12.86 6.72
N MET A 373 -15.77 12.35 7.21
CA MET A 373 -14.63 13.20 7.52
C MET A 373 -14.12 13.93 6.28
N THR A 374 -13.70 15.17 6.47
CA THR A 374 -13.12 16.06 5.46
C THR A 374 -11.60 16.17 5.66
N ASN A 375 -10.90 16.80 4.71
CA ASN A 375 -9.49 17.12 4.89
C ASN A 375 -9.29 17.98 6.15
N ALA A 376 -8.12 17.85 6.77
CA ALA A 376 -7.71 18.71 7.86
C ALA A 376 -7.33 20.11 7.35
N ASP A 377 -7.67 21.14 8.10
CA ASP A 377 -7.31 22.54 7.84
C ASP A 377 -5.96 22.89 8.51
N PHE A 378 -4.87 22.24 8.08
CA PHE A 378 -3.54 22.59 8.56
C PHE A 378 -3.09 23.94 8.01
N THR A 379 -2.59 24.79 8.89
CA THR A 379 -2.15 26.13 8.53
C THR A 379 -0.66 26.36 8.75
N LYS A 380 0.02 25.39 9.36
CA LYS A 380 1.45 25.46 9.67
C LYS A 380 2.16 24.18 9.23
N LEU A 381 3.40 24.33 8.80
CA LEU A 381 4.22 23.22 8.34
C LEU A 381 4.45 22.16 9.43
N GLU A 382 4.55 22.56 10.69
CA GLU A 382 4.77 21.67 11.83
C GLU A 382 3.60 20.71 12.11
N GLU A 383 2.43 20.99 11.54
CA GLU A 383 1.23 20.15 11.64
C GLU A 383 1.29 18.94 10.69
N TYR A 384 2.10 19.05 9.62
CA TYR A 384 2.33 17.94 8.68
C TYR A 384 3.37 16.96 9.24
N LYS A 385 3.08 15.66 9.10
CA LYS A 385 3.96 14.56 9.52
C LYS A 385 4.36 13.63 8.38
N ASP A 386 3.85 13.91 7.20
CA ASP A 386 4.11 13.15 5.99
C ASP A 386 5.43 13.58 5.34
N VAL A 387 6.29 12.62 4.99
CA VAL A 387 7.62 12.89 4.44
C VAL A 387 7.54 13.56 3.07
N GLU A 388 6.60 13.13 2.22
CA GLU A 388 6.42 13.71 0.89
C GLU A 388 5.94 15.17 0.97
N ALA A 389 4.95 15.44 1.83
CA ALA A 389 4.47 16.80 2.06
C ALA A 389 5.59 17.72 2.58
N LEU A 390 6.43 17.23 3.50
CA LEU A 390 7.53 18.01 4.05
C LEU A 390 8.66 18.27 3.03
N ASP A 391 8.92 17.33 2.13
CA ASP A 391 9.98 17.47 1.13
C ASP A 391 9.59 18.48 0.02
N ILE A 392 8.31 18.54 -0.37
CA ILE A 392 7.82 19.55 -1.32
C ILE A 392 8.04 21.00 -0.83
N PHE A 393 8.01 21.23 0.47
CA PHE A 393 8.28 22.55 1.03
C PHE A 393 9.78 22.91 1.08
N LYS A 394 10.67 21.95 0.77
CA LYS A 394 12.13 22.19 0.72
C LYS A 394 12.62 22.56 -0.68
N ASP A 395 11.88 22.20 -1.74
CA ASP A 395 12.15 22.53 -3.14
C ASP A 395 11.48 23.84 -3.56
#